data_2ac3772402bdca488425d81ee015e554
#
_entry.id   2ac3772402bdca488425d81ee015e554
#
_cell.length_a   1.000
_cell.length_b   1.000
_cell.length_c   1.000
_cell.angle_alpha   90.00
_cell.angle_beta   90.00
_cell.angle_gamma   90.00
#
_symmetry.space_group_name_H-M   'P 1'
#
loop_
_entity.id
_entity.type
_entity.pdbx_description
1 polymer ?
#
loop_
_entity_poly.entity_id
_entity_poly.type
_entity_poly.pdbx_seq_one_letter_code
_entity_poly.pdbx_strand_id
1 'polypeptide(L)' 'MRNKKPQLAPPYAAETKDARFAGTFEVLIPVPERNKPHRVPMQFPTLAAAEGWMHSPEGKEQIAEVLENAGK' A
#
# COMPACT_ATOMS: atom_id res chain seq x y z
N MET A 1 -12.51 13.94 -23.43
CA MET A 1 -12.32 13.57 -22.92
C MET A 1 -12.13 13.00 -22.35
N ARG A 2 -11.97 12.70 -22.10
CA ARG A 2 -11.73 12.09 -21.64
C ARG A 2 -11.85 11.86 -20.60
N ASN A 3 -12.36 11.72 -20.33
CA ASN A 3 -12.45 11.40 -19.34
C ASN A 3 -11.96 10.31 -18.85
N LYS A 4 -11.30 10.26 -18.51
CA LYS A 4 -10.81 9.18 -18.07
C LYS A 4 -10.91 9.04 -16.69
N LYS A 5 -11.23 7.95 -16.13
CA LYS A 5 -11.27 7.82 -14.82
C LYS A 5 -9.91 7.74 -14.29
N PRO A 6 -9.70 8.18 -13.10
CA PRO A 6 -8.38 8.16 -12.52
C PRO A 6 -7.90 6.75 -12.40
N GLN A 7 -6.64 6.59 -12.79
CA GLN A 7 -6.08 5.33 -12.73
C GLN A 7 -5.44 5.18 -11.41
N LEU A 8 -5.79 4.20 -10.66
CA LEU A 8 -5.18 3.95 -9.37
C LEU A 8 -3.81 3.38 -9.55
N ALA A 9 -2.83 3.94 -8.88
CA ALA A 9 -1.51 3.35 -8.89
C ALA A 9 -1.55 2.05 -8.10
N PRO A 10 -0.72 1.08 -8.46
CA PRO A 10 -0.67 -0.16 -7.70
C PRO A 10 -0.06 0.07 -6.33
N PRO A 11 -0.31 -0.81 -5.38
CA PRO A 11 0.39 -0.73 -4.10
C PRO A 11 1.89 -0.81 -4.30
N TYR A 12 2.61 -0.18 -3.40
CA TYR A 12 4.06 -0.15 -3.52
C TYR A 12 4.68 -0.16 -2.13
N ALA A 13 5.94 -0.59 -2.09
CA ALA A 13 6.69 -0.62 -0.85
C ALA A 13 7.61 0.58 -0.81
N ALA A 14 7.81 1.14 0.37
CA ALA A 14 8.67 2.29 0.53
C ALA A 14 9.29 2.26 1.91
N GLU A 15 10.33 3.03 2.08
CA GLU A 15 10.99 3.11 3.38
C GLU A 15 10.06 3.77 4.39
N THR A 16 9.99 3.20 5.58
CA THR A 16 9.16 3.74 6.62
C THR A 16 9.69 5.09 7.07
N LYS A 17 8.83 6.08 7.10
CA LYS A 17 9.24 7.42 7.45
C LYS A 17 9.20 7.70 8.94
N ASP A 18 8.58 6.83 9.70
CA ASP A 18 8.52 7.02 11.14
C ASP A 18 9.89 6.73 11.75
N ALA A 19 10.41 7.69 12.50
CA ALA A 19 11.74 7.52 13.06
C ALA A 19 11.83 6.32 13.99
N ARG A 20 10.71 5.95 14.60
CA ARG A 20 10.72 4.80 15.51
C ARG A 20 10.95 3.50 14.76
N PHE A 21 10.69 3.50 13.46
CA PHE A 21 10.86 2.30 12.67
C PHE A 21 11.87 2.52 11.56
N ALA A 22 12.84 3.38 11.82
CA ALA A 22 13.85 3.65 10.80
C ALA A 22 14.55 2.36 10.41
N GLY A 23 14.82 2.23 9.13
CA GLY A 23 15.48 1.03 8.64
C GLY A 23 14.54 -0.06 8.23
N THR A 24 13.23 0.17 8.34
CA THR A 24 12.24 -0.81 7.91
C THR A 24 11.49 -0.27 6.70
N PHE A 25 10.64 -1.11 6.13
CA PHE A 25 9.87 -0.76 4.96
C PHE A 25 8.40 -1.01 5.22
N GLU A 26 7.56 -0.31 4.51
CA GLU A 26 6.12 -0.44 4.67
C GLU A 26 5.47 -0.52 3.31
N VAL A 27 4.23 -0.97 3.29
CA VAL A 27 3.45 -1.07 2.07
C VAL A 27 2.40 0.03 2.09
N LEU A 28 2.30 0.73 0.97
CA LEU A 28 1.36 1.83 0.82
C LEU A 28 0.38 1.49 -0.29
N ILE A 29 -0.89 1.72 -0.04
CA ILE A 29 -1.94 1.37 -0.97
C ILE A 29 -2.66 2.65 -1.38
N PRO A 30 -2.48 3.11 -2.63
CA PRO A 30 -3.20 4.28 -3.09
C PRO A 30 -4.69 4.03 -3.07
N VAL A 31 -5.43 4.98 -2.53
CA VAL A 31 -6.86 4.84 -2.34
C VAL A 31 -7.58 5.92 -3.12
N PRO A 32 -8.68 5.59 -3.80
CA PRO A 32 -9.41 6.60 -4.57
C PRO A 32 -9.89 7.74 -3.68
N GLU A 33 -9.85 8.95 -4.22
CA GLU A 33 -10.38 10.10 -3.53
C GLU A 33 -9.67 10.43 -2.22
N ARG A 34 -8.47 9.91 -2.06
CA ARG A 34 -7.67 10.26 -0.91
C ARG A 34 -6.37 10.86 -1.36
N ASN A 35 -5.93 11.87 -0.65
CA ASN A 35 -4.66 12.51 -0.98
C ASN A 35 -3.48 11.68 -0.60
N LYS A 36 -3.64 10.86 0.43
CA LYS A 36 -2.53 10.05 0.90
C LYS A 36 -2.88 8.59 0.82
N PRO A 37 -1.91 7.75 0.53
CA PRO A 37 -2.18 6.32 0.46
C PRO A 37 -2.42 5.74 1.85
N HIS A 38 -3.13 4.63 1.88
CA HIS A 38 -3.33 3.90 3.11
C HIS A 38 -2.05 3.17 3.47
N ARG A 39 -1.62 3.32 4.71
CA ARG A 39 -0.41 2.65 5.18
C ARG A 39 -0.78 1.36 5.88
N VAL A 40 -0.23 0.27 5.39
CA VAL A 40 -0.44 -1.02 6.04
C VAL A 40 0.31 -0.99 7.36
N PRO A 41 -0.36 -1.37 8.47
CA PRO A 41 0.28 -1.29 9.79
C PRO A 41 1.24 -2.44 10.05
N MET A 42 2.20 -2.62 9.17
CA MET A 42 3.21 -3.63 9.30
C MET A 42 4.52 -3.08 8.79
N GLN A 43 5.60 -3.44 9.44
CA GLN A 43 6.92 -3.06 8.99
C GLN A 43 7.68 -4.30 8.57
N PHE A 44 8.49 -4.15 7.53
CA PHE A 44 9.25 -5.26 6.99
C PHE A 44 10.73 -4.94 7.07
N PRO A 45 11.57 -5.94 7.29
CA PRO A 45 13.01 -5.68 7.45
C PRO A 45 13.71 -5.29 6.16
N THR A 46 13.16 -5.65 5.00
CA THR A 46 13.78 -5.30 3.74
C THR A 46 12.70 -4.96 2.74
N LEU A 47 13.12 -4.27 1.67
CA LEU A 47 12.20 -3.96 0.60
C LEU A 47 11.68 -5.23 -0.06
N ALA A 48 12.55 -6.23 -0.22
CA ALA A 48 12.14 -7.48 -0.81
C ALA A 48 11.06 -8.16 0.02
N ALA A 49 11.18 -8.09 1.35
CA ALA A 49 10.17 -8.69 2.21
C ALA A 49 8.83 -8.00 2.04
N ALA A 50 8.84 -6.67 1.96
CA ALA A 50 7.60 -5.93 1.77
C ALA A 50 6.96 -6.28 0.44
N GLU A 51 7.76 -6.34 -0.61
CA GLU A 51 7.23 -6.66 -1.93
C GLU A 51 6.73 -8.09 -1.98
N GLY A 52 7.44 -9.00 -1.31
CA GLY A 52 6.99 -10.39 -1.27
C GLY A 52 5.63 -10.51 -0.60
N TRP A 53 5.41 -9.74 0.45
CA TRP A 53 4.12 -9.77 1.11
C TRP A 53 3.02 -9.26 0.19
N MET A 54 3.31 -8.20 -0.58
CA MET A 54 2.33 -7.64 -1.49
C MET A 54 1.87 -8.65 -2.53
N HIS A 55 2.76 -9.55 -2.92
CA HIS A 55 2.44 -10.54 -3.95
C HIS A 55 1.97 -11.86 -3.36
N SER A 56 1.96 -11.99 -2.04
CA SER A 56 1.48 -13.21 -1.41
C SER A 56 -0.04 -13.21 -1.40
N PRO A 57 -0.65 -14.39 -1.28
CA PRO A 57 -2.11 -14.43 -1.18
C PRO A 57 -2.64 -13.62 -0.02
N GLU A 58 -1.95 -13.66 1.11
CA GLU A 58 -2.36 -12.91 2.27
C GLU A 58 -2.28 -11.41 2.02
N GLY A 59 -1.20 -10.97 1.39
CA GLY A 59 -1.04 -9.56 1.09
C GLY A 59 -2.08 -9.08 0.10
N LYS A 60 -2.34 -9.87 -0.92
CA LYS A 60 -3.34 -9.49 -1.90
C LYS A 60 -4.72 -9.39 -1.29
N GLU A 61 -5.03 -10.26 -0.37
CA GLU A 61 -6.31 -10.23 0.29
C GLU A 61 -6.45 -8.98 1.16
N GLN A 62 -5.41 -8.63 1.88
CA GLN A 62 -5.43 -7.43 2.70
C GLN A 62 -5.56 -6.18 1.84
N ILE A 63 -4.84 -6.12 0.75
CA ILE A 63 -4.90 -4.97 -0.14
C ILE A 63 -6.31 -4.83 -0.72
N ALA A 64 -6.89 -5.94 -1.14
CA ALA A 64 -8.24 -5.90 -1.69
C ALA A 64 -9.24 -5.43 -0.65
N GLU A 65 -9.06 -5.85 0.60
CA GLU A 65 -9.96 -5.46 1.66
C GLU A 65 -9.87 -3.97 1.94
N VAL A 66 -8.66 -3.42 1.93
CA VAL A 66 -8.48 -2.00 2.13
C VAL A 66 -9.17 -1.21 1.04
N LEU A 67 -8.99 -1.62 -0.21
CA LEU A 67 -9.60 -0.91 -1.32
C LEU A 67 -11.11 -1.03 -1.32
N GLU A 68 -11.61 -2.18 -0.91
CA GLU A 68 -13.05 -2.37 -0.84
C GLU A 68 -13.65 -1.48 0.23
N ASN A 69 -13.03 -1.41 1.39
CA ASN A 69 -13.52 -0.58 2.47
C ASN A 69 -13.42 0.89 2.14
N ALA A 70 -12.39 1.28 1.41
CA ALA A 70 -12.23 2.68 1.05
C ALA A 70 -13.28 3.15 0.08
N GLY A 71 -13.85 2.24 -0.69
CA GLY A 71 -14.87 2.60 -1.65
C GLY A 71 -16.24 2.84 -1.04
N LYS A 72 -16.39 2.62 0.24
CA LYS A 72 -17.69 2.77 0.87
C LYS A 72 -17.94 4.15 1.50
#